data_9c97e9a8affd9d8bfeefd03413da4c18
#
_entry.id   9c97e9a8affd9d8bfeefd03413da4c18
#
_cell.length_a   1.000
_cell.length_b   1.000
_cell.length_c   1.000
_cell.angle_alpha   90.00
_cell.angle_beta   90.00
_cell.angle_gamma   90.00
#
_symmetry.space_group_name_H-M   'P 1'
#
loop_
_entity.id
_entity.type
_entity.pdbx_description
1 polymer ?
#
loop_
_entity_poly.entity_id
_entity_poly.type
_entity_poly.pdbx_seq_one_letter_code
_entity_poly.pdbx_strand_id
1 'polypeptide(L)'
;MLVPAGGLLFESRGPKNSASPIGRKGGTALTLTEDRPIFQQIAEQLEEAILSGAYPEESQVPSITEYSVQYRINPATALKGINLLVDAGLLYKKRGVGMFVASGAREKLRQSRRERFYQDYVQRMVREARNLGLTDQELLELLERGMKEDGH
;
A
#
# COMPACT_ATOMS: atom_id res chain seq x y z
N MET A 1 1.48 9.64 -6.86
CA MET A 1 1.17 9.02 -6.75
C MET A 1 1.23 8.44 -6.40
N LEU A 2 1.77 9.19 -5.65
CA LEU A 2 1.61 8.65 -5.16
C LEU A 2 2.11 8.20 -4.79
N VAL A 3 2.61 8.69 -4.53
CA VAL A 3 2.86 8.17 -4.15
C VAL A 3 3.16 7.95 -4.12
N PRO A 4 3.36 8.12 -4.04
CA PRO A 4 3.48 7.76 -4.00
C PRO A 4 3.67 7.54 -4.02
N ALA A 5 3.95 7.98 -3.81
CA ALA A 5 3.89 7.60 -3.82
C ALA A 5 4.23 7.57 -3.77
N GLY A 6 4.54 8.05 -3.31
CA GLY A 6 4.63 7.83 -3.22
C GLY A 6 5.16 8.03 -2.90
N GLY A 7 5.45 8.61 -2.58
CA GLY A 7 5.63 8.65 -2.42
C GLY A 7 6.22 9.02 -1.93
N LEU A 8 6.40 9.41 -1.57
CA LEU A 8 6.61 9.63 -1.13
C LEU A 8 7.38 9.90 -1.20
N LEU A 9 7.92 10.41 -1.01
CA LEU A 9 8.33 10.58 -1.03
C LEU A 9 9.28 10.65 -0.64
N PHE A 10 9.68 10.60 -0.11
CA PHE A 10 10.51 10.63 0.09
C PHE A 10 11.33 10.36 -0.59
N GLU A 11 11.85 10.90 -0.64
CA GLU A 11 12.39 10.63 -1.12
C GLU A 11 13.29 10.38 -0.98
N SER A 12 14.00 10.44 -0.75
CA SER A 12 14.62 10.03 -0.70
C SER A 12 15.44 10.09 -0.56
N ARG A 13 15.89 10.31 -0.09
CA ARG A 13 16.65 10.26 -0.04
C ARG A 13 17.29 9.57 -0.43
N GLY A 14 17.42 9.68 -0.61
CA GLY A 14 17.73 8.98 -0.86
C GLY A 14 18.06 8.89 -0.82
N PRO A 15 18.46 9.05 -0.73
CA PRO A 15 18.61 9.01 -0.71
C PRO A 15 18.61 9.49 -0.53
N LYS A 16 18.63 10.06 0.02
CA LYS A 16 18.22 10.34 0.21
C LYS A 16 17.87 10.50 -0.38
N ASN A 17 18.01 10.84 -0.34
CA ASN A 17 17.24 10.75 -0.84
C ASN A 17 16.77 10.87 -1.14
N SER A 18 16.97 11.45 -1.07
CA SER A 18 16.12 11.33 -1.34
C SER A 18 15.30 11.31 -1.43
N ALA A 19 15.21 11.71 -1.12
CA ALA A 19 14.09 11.38 -1.10
C ALA A 19 13.35 11.45 -0.96
N SER A 20 13.09 11.94 -0.76
CA SER A 20 11.90 11.60 -0.57
C SER A 20 11.12 11.53 -0.69
N PRO A 21 10.90 11.98 -0.62
CA PRO A 21 9.72 11.58 -0.65
C PRO A 21 9.03 11.47 -0.72
N ILE A 22 8.86 11.85 -0.40
CA ILE A 22 8.05 11.59 -0.38
C ILE A 22 7.95 12.06 -0.80
N GLY A 23 8.40 12.72 -0.96
CA GLY A 23 8.05 13.02 -1.34
C GLY A 23 8.19 13.54 -2.03
N ARG A 24 8.18 14.11 -2.38
CA ARG A 24 8.03 14.42 -3.21
C ARG A 24 8.02 14.17 -4.28
N LYS A 25 8.07 14.33 -4.84
CA LYS A 25 7.67 13.90 -5.67
C LYS A 25 7.38 13.20 -6.15
N GLY A 26 7.67 13.16 -6.19
CA GLY A 26 7.01 12.26 -6.40
C GLY A 26 6.28 11.79 -5.82
N GLY A 27 6.37 12.07 -5.59
CA GLY A 27 5.68 11.30 -4.84
C GLY A 27 4.55 11.54 -4.34
N THR A 28 3.98 11.19 -4.10
CA THR A 28 2.65 11.34 -3.67
C THR A 28 2.58 11.86 -2.27
N ALA A 29 2.07 13.03 -2.11
CA ALA A 29 1.78 13.54 -0.80
C ALA A 29 0.74 12.65 -0.16
N LEU A 30 1.05 12.19 1.02
CA LEU A 30 0.17 11.36 1.80
C LEU A 30 -0.94 12.22 2.37
N THR A 31 -2.17 11.99 1.95
CA THR A 31 -3.31 12.66 2.52
C THR A 31 -4.01 11.72 3.46
N LEU A 32 -3.96 12.03 4.76
CA LEU A 32 -4.67 11.26 5.76
C LEU A 32 -6.07 11.83 5.92
N THR A 33 -7.07 10.96 5.93
CA THR A 33 -8.47 11.34 6.10
C THR A 33 -8.92 10.98 7.51
N GLU A 34 -10.06 11.56 7.94
CA GLU A 34 -10.55 11.31 9.28
C GLU A 34 -11.64 10.24 9.33
N ASP A 35 -12.00 9.68 8.19
CA ASP A 35 -13.05 8.67 8.09
C ASP A 35 -12.61 7.28 8.51
N ARG A 36 -11.31 7.03 8.62
CA ARG A 36 -10.76 5.74 9.03
C ARG A 36 -9.61 5.95 10.01
N PRO A 37 -9.31 4.94 10.82
CA PRO A 37 -8.18 5.06 11.76
C PRO A 37 -6.88 5.43 11.06
N ILE A 38 -6.17 6.40 11.61
CA ILE A 38 -4.92 6.90 11.01
C ILE A 38 -3.88 5.79 10.88
N PHE A 39 -3.77 4.92 11.89
CA PHE A 39 -2.75 3.86 11.85
C PHE A 39 -2.98 2.90 10.68
N GLN A 40 -4.23 2.65 10.30
CA GLN A 40 -4.52 1.80 9.15
C GLN A 40 -4.11 2.48 7.85
N GLN A 41 -4.34 3.77 7.74
CA GLN A 41 -3.96 4.53 6.55
C GLN A 41 -2.44 4.55 6.39
N ILE A 42 -1.70 4.68 7.48
CA ILE A 42 -0.23 4.63 7.45
C ILE A 42 0.22 3.27 6.94
N ALA A 43 -0.38 2.19 7.46
CA ALA A 43 -0.03 0.84 7.04
C ALA A 43 -0.29 0.64 5.55
N GLU A 44 -1.46 1.07 5.07
CA GLU A 44 -1.83 0.95 3.66
C GLU A 44 -0.87 1.70 2.75
N GLN A 45 -0.42 2.88 3.17
CA GLN A 45 0.49 3.66 2.36
C GLN A 45 1.88 3.06 2.30
N LEU A 46 2.32 2.46 3.40
CA LEU A 46 3.57 1.70 3.39
C LEU A 46 3.47 0.49 2.46
N GLU A 47 2.34 -0.21 2.51
CA GLU A 47 2.10 -1.33 1.60
C GLU A 47 2.16 -0.88 0.15
N GLU A 48 1.53 0.25 -0.14
CA GLU A 48 1.54 0.81 -1.50
C GLU A 48 2.96 1.12 -1.96
N ALA A 49 3.76 1.71 -1.07
CA ALA A 49 5.13 2.05 -1.37
C ALA A 49 5.99 0.80 -1.62
N ILE A 50 5.72 -0.28 -0.89
CA ILE A 50 6.42 -1.54 -1.11
C ILE A 50 6.01 -2.15 -2.45
N LEU A 51 4.70 -2.16 -2.73
CA LEU A 51 4.19 -2.73 -4.00
C LEU A 51 4.71 -1.99 -5.21
N SER A 52 4.76 -0.66 -5.15
CA SER A 52 5.21 0.16 -6.26
C SER A 52 6.72 0.10 -6.47
N GLY A 53 7.46 -0.41 -5.47
CA GLY A 53 8.91 -0.43 -5.52
C GLY A 53 9.56 0.83 -4.98
N ALA A 54 8.76 1.77 -4.44
CA ALA A 54 9.32 2.98 -3.82
C ALA A 54 10.21 2.60 -2.63
N TYR A 55 9.81 1.56 -1.90
CA TYR A 55 10.67 0.95 -0.88
C TYR A 55 11.01 -0.46 -1.32
N PRO A 56 12.16 -0.65 -1.99
CA PRO A 56 12.58 -2.00 -2.39
C PRO A 56 12.84 -2.90 -1.19
N GLU A 57 12.87 -4.19 -1.45
CA GLU A 57 13.22 -5.15 -0.39
C GLU A 57 14.60 -4.83 0.16
N GLU A 58 14.76 -5.01 1.47
CA GLU A 58 15.96 -4.71 2.24
C GLU A 58 16.30 -3.23 2.34
N SER A 59 15.45 -2.33 1.84
CA SER A 59 15.65 -0.90 2.02
C SER A 59 15.05 -0.44 3.35
N GLN A 60 15.58 0.65 3.86
CA GLN A 60 15.12 1.24 5.11
C GLN A 60 13.89 2.11 4.88
N VAL A 61 12.90 1.97 5.76
CA VAL A 61 11.72 2.84 5.74
C VAL A 61 11.87 3.92 6.80
N PRO A 62 11.08 5.01 6.72
CA PRO A 62 11.18 6.07 7.73
C PRO A 62 10.90 5.55 9.13
N SER A 63 11.55 6.13 10.12
CA SER A 63 11.37 5.77 11.52
C SER A 63 10.02 6.25 12.04
N ILE A 64 9.62 5.72 13.19
CA ILE A 64 8.41 6.15 13.89
C ILE A 64 8.48 7.66 14.14
N THR A 65 9.65 8.15 14.57
CA THR A 65 9.83 9.58 14.82
C THR A 65 9.65 10.40 13.55
N GLU A 66 10.24 9.94 12.45
CA GLU A 66 10.10 10.63 11.17
C GLU A 66 8.65 10.70 10.72
N TYR A 67 7.92 9.59 10.84
CA TYR A 67 6.49 9.59 10.52
C TYR A 67 5.70 10.56 11.40
N SER A 68 6.00 10.53 12.70
CA SER A 68 5.29 11.39 13.65
C SER A 68 5.47 12.87 13.33
N VAL A 69 6.69 13.25 13.00
CA VAL A 69 7.02 14.64 12.67
C VAL A 69 6.40 15.02 11.32
N GLN A 70 6.58 14.17 10.34
CA GLN A 70 6.15 14.49 8.97
C GLN A 70 4.63 14.64 8.86
N TYR A 71 3.89 13.78 9.52
CA TYR A 71 2.43 13.77 9.41
C TYR A 71 1.74 14.35 10.63
N ARG A 72 2.50 14.86 11.59
CA ARG A 72 1.98 15.49 12.82
C ARG A 72 1.02 14.56 13.56
N ILE A 73 1.46 13.32 13.75
CA ILE A 73 0.65 12.32 14.43
C ILE A 73 1.35 11.83 15.69
N ASN A 74 0.58 11.24 16.57
CA ASN A 74 1.10 10.66 17.79
C ASN A 74 2.07 9.50 17.45
N PRO A 75 3.27 9.45 18.03
CA PRO A 75 4.20 8.35 17.79
C PRO A 75 3.59 6.97 18.06
N ALA A 76 2.69 6.85 19.05
CA ALA A 76 2.03 5.58 19.32
C ALA A 76 1.14 5.14 18.14
N THR A 77 0.51 6.10 17.47
CA THR A 77 -0.30 5.84 16.30
C THR A 77 0.57 5.36 15.13
N ALA A 78 1.70 6.04 14.91
CA ALA A 78 2.65 5.64 13.88
C ALA A 78 3.19 4.23 14.16
N LEU A 79 3.53 3.96 15.41
CA LEU A 79 4.02 2.64 15.82
C LEU A 79 2.97 1.55 15.55
N LYS A 80 1.72 1.83 15.85
CA LYS A 80 0.64 0.87 15.64
C LYS A 80 0.51 0.51 14.15
N GLY A 81 0.61 1.52 13.29
CA GLY A 81 0.55 1.29 11.84
C GLY A 81 1.73 0.46 11.34
N ILE A 82 2.93 0.82 11.78
CA ILE A 82 4.15 0.11 11.39
C ILE A 82 4.11 -1.34 11.89
N ASN A 83 3.61 -1.56 13.11
CA ASN A 83 3.53 -2.90 13.67
C ASN A 83 2.61 -3.82 12.88
N LEU A 84 1.60 -3.30 12.21
CA LEU A 84 0.78 -4.11 11.33
C LEU A 84 1.61 -4.79 10.25
N LEU A 85 2.57 -4.04 9.68
CA LEU A 85 3.44 -4.60 8.65
C LEU A 85 4.50 -5.52 9.23
N VAL A 86 4.99 -5.23 10.44
CA VAL A 86 5.92 -6.12 11.12
C VAL A 86 5.25 -7.46 11.42
N ASP A 87 4.02 -7.42 11.94
CA ASP A 87 3.27 -8.63 12.28
C ASP A 87 2.95 -9.44 11.02
N ALA A 88 2.75 -8.77 9.89
CA ALA A 88 2.50 -9.44 8.61
C ALA A 88 3.77 -9.95 7.95
N GLY A 89 4.95 -9.69 8.53
CA GLY A 89 6.21 -10.14 7.96
C GLY A 89 6.70 -9.30 6.79
N LEU A 90 6.15 -8.09 6.64
CA LEU A 90 6.54 -7.20 5.53
C LEU A 90 7.69 -6.27 5.92
N LEU A 91 7.82 -5.98 7.20
CA LEU A 91 8.92 -5.17 7.74
C LEU A 91 9.61 -5.95 8.86
N TYR A 92 10.87 -5.63 9.09
CA TYR A 92 11.58 -6.15 10.25
C TYR A 92 12.44 -5.05 10.85
N LYS A 93 12.70 -5.17 12.14
CA LYS A 93 13.51 -4.19 12.87
C LYS A 93 14.96 -4.66 12.91
N LYS A 94 15.87 -3.80 12.50
CA LYS A 94 17.30 -4.03 12.70
C LYS A 94 17.73 -3.16 13.87
N ARG A 95 18.04 -3.82 14.98
CA ARG A 95 18.29 -3.14 16.25
C ARG A 95 19.40 -2.10 16.11
N GLY A 96 19.11 -0.88 16.57
CA GLY A 96 20.06 0.22 16.53
C GLY A 96 20.21 0.87 15.16
N VAL A 97 19.53 0.36 14.14
CA VAL A 97 19.63 0.88 12.78
C VAL A 97 18.30 1.41 12.27
N GLY A 98 17.21 0.65 12.43
CA GLY A 98 15.89 1.08 11.98
C GLY A 98 15.03 -0.06 11.46
N MET A 99 14.00 0.31 10.70
CA MET A 99 13.05 -0.64 10.13
C MET A 99 13.35 -0.82 8.65
N PHE A 100 13.26 -2.05 8.19
CA PHE A 100 13.60 -2.42 6.82
C PHE A 100 12.51 -3.27 6.20
N VAL A 101 12.39 -3.18 4.86
CA VAL A 101 11.46 -4.03 4.12
C VAL A 101 12.03 -5.44 4.07
N ALA A 102 11.22 -6.42 4.46
CA ALA A 102 11.65 -7.81 4.50
C ALA A 102 11.84 -8.37 3.09
N SER A 103 12.76 -9.31 2.97
CA SER A 103 12.93 -10.04 1.72
C SER A 103 11.64 -10.80 1.42
N GLY A 104 11.18 -10.74 0.17
CA GLY A 104 9.93 -11.39 -0.23
C GLY A 104 8.67 -10.61 0.11
N ALA A 105 8.81 -9.41 0.70
CA ALA A 105 7.66 -8.62 1.13
C ALA A 105 6.74 -8.26 -0.03
N ARG A 106 7.32 -7.87 -1.16
CA ARG A 106 6.53 -7.43 -2.30
C ARG A 106 5.61 -8.55 -2.83
N GLU A 107 6.17 -9.75 -2.96
CA GLU A 107 5.40 -10.88 -3.45
C GLU A 107 4.36 -11.33 -2.43
N LYS A 108 4.71 -11.36 -1.15
CA LYS A 108 3.79 -11.69 -0.08
C LYS A 108 2.60 -10.72 -0.09
N LEU A 109 2.88 -9.44 -0.27
CA LEU A 109 1.85 -8.40 -0.30
C LEU A 109 0.98 -8.54 -1.54
N ARG A 110 1.59 -8.86 -2.68
CA ARG A 110 0.86 -9.06 -3.93
C ARG A 110 -0.12 -10.23 -3.80
N GLN A 111 0.31 -11.34 -3.20
CA GLN A 111 -0.55 -12.49 -2.99
C GLN A 111 -1.70 -12.17 -2.04
N SER A 112 -1.41 -11.45 -0.96
CA SER A 112 -2.44 -11.04 -0.01
C SER A 112 -3.48 -10.13 -0.68
N ARG A 113 -3.03 -9.18 -1.49
CA ARG A 113 -3.92 -8.29 -2.23
C ARG A 113 -4.74 -9.03 -3.27
N ARG A 114 -4.13 -10.02 -3.92
CA ARG A 114 -4.83 -10.84 -4.91
C ARG A 114 -5.98 -11.61 -4.26
N GLU A 115 -5.75 -12.16 -3.09
CA GLU A 115 -6.79 -12.88 -2.36
C GLU A 115 -7.92 -11.93 -1.94
N ARG A 116 -7.59 -10.76 -1.42
CA ARG A 116 -8.60 -9.75 -1.07
C ARG A 116 -9.37 -9.30 -2.30
N PHE A 117 -8.69 -9.12 -3.42
CA PHE A 117 -9.34 -8.75 -4.67
C PHE A 117 -10.38 -9.79 -5.06
N TYR A 118 -10.02 -11.06 -4.94
CA TYR A 118 -10.97 -12.14 -5.24
C TYR A 118 -12.20 -12.06 -4.33
N GLN A 119 -11.99 -11.92 -3.04
CA GLN A 119 -13.08 -11.91 -2.07
C GLN A 119 -13.96 -10.66 -2.18
N ASP A 120 -13.33 -9.50 -2.31
CA ASP A 120 -14.04 -8.23 -2.24
C ASP A 120 -14.69 -7.84 -3.57
N TYR A 121 -14.11 -8.26 -4.68
CA TYR A 121 -14.61 -7.85 -5.99
C TYR A 121 -15.15 -9.01 -6.81
N VAL A 122 -14.40 -10.11 -6.92
CA VAL A 122 -14.83 -11.21 -7.80
C VAL A 122 -16.04 -11.94 -7.24
N GLN A 123 -15.98 -12.35 -5.98
CA GLN A 123 -17.12 -13.04 -5.36
C GLN A 123 -18.34 -12.15 -5.30
N ARG A 124 -18.15 -10.88 -5.01
CA ARG A 124 -19.25 -9.92 -4.95
C ARG A 124 -19.89 -9.75 -6.33
N MET A 125 -19.06 -9.62 -7.36
CA MET A 125 -19.52 -9.51 -8.73
C MET A 125 -20.34 -10.75 -9.15
N VAL A 126 -19.85 -11.93 -8.81
CA VAL A 126 -20.55 -13.16 -9.14
C VAL A 126 -21.92 -13.22 -8.45
N ARG A 127 -21.98 -12.84 -7.16
CA ARG A 127 -23.24 -12.81 -6.45
C ARG A 127 -24.23 -11.85 -7.09
N GLU A 128 -23.76 -10.66 -7.48
CA GLU A 128 -24.63 -9.68 -8.13
C GLU A 128 -25.11 -10.17 -9.49
N ALA A 129 -24.24 -10.83 -10.25
CA ALA A 129 -24.62 -11.41 -11.53
C ALA A 129 -25.73 -12.45 -11.35
N ARG A 130 -25.64 -13.27 -10.30
CA ARG A 130 -26.69 -14.25 -10.01
C ARG A 130 -28.00 -13.56 -9.67
N ASN A 131 -27.94 -12.48 -8.88
CA ASN A 131 -29.14 -11.72 -8.52
C ASN A 131 -29.82 -11.12 -9.74
N LEU A 132 -29.03 -10.75 -10.75
CA LEU A 132 -29.55 -10.20 -11.98
C LEU A 132 -29.98 -11.27 -13.00
N GLY A 133 -29.76 -12.54 -12.68
CA GLY A 133 -30.11 -13.64 -13.57
C GLY A 133 -29.16 -13.80 -14.74
N LEU A 134 -27.97 -13.27 -14.64
CA LEU A 134 -26.97 -13.41 -15.72
C LEU A 134 -26.40 -14.83 -15.74
N THR A 135 -26.19 -15.35 -16.94
CA THR A 135 -25.47 -16.61 -17.08
C THR A 135 -23.97 -16.35 -16.93
N ASP A 136 -23.22 -17.42 -16.72
CA ASP A 136 -21.76 -17.30 -16.63
C ASP A 136 -21.18 -16.69 -17.90
N GLN A 137 -21.71 -17.10 -19.07
CA GLN A 137 -21.24 -16.58 -20.35
C GLN A 137 -21.50 -15.08 -20.46
N GLU A 138 -22.70 -14.65 -20.07
CA GLU A 138 -23.04 -13.22 -20.10
C GLU A 138 -22.13 -12.41 -19.18
N LEU A 139 -21.80 -12.95 -18.02
CA LEU A 139 -20.89 -12.28 -17.10
C LEU A 139 -19.49 -12.15 -17.70
N LEU A 140 -19.00 -13.23 -18.34
CA LEU A 140 -17.69 -13.19 -19.00
C LEU A 140 -17.63 -12.16 -20.12
N GLU A 141 -18.73 -12.04 -20.88
CA GLU A 141 -18.81 -11.05 -21.97
C GLU A 141 -18.77 -9.63 -21.42
N LEU A 142 -19.45 -9.38 -20.30
CA LEU A 142 -19.40 -8.06 -19.65
C LEU A 142 -18.00 -7.73 -19.15
N LEU A 143 -17.32 -8.74 -18.62
CA LEU A 143 -15.92 -8.56 -18.17
C LEU A 143 -15.00 -8.22 -19.34
N GLU A 144 -15.14 -8.95 -20.44
CA GLU A 144 -14.33 -8.68 -21.64
C GLU A 144 -14.56 -7.27 -22.17
N ARG A 145 -15.81 -6.83 -22.16
CA ARG A 145 -16.11 -5.46 -22.58
C ARG A 145 -15.44 -4.45 -21.68
N GLY A 146 -15.57 -4.64 -20.36
CA GLY A 146 -14.93 -3.73 -19.40
C GLY A 146 -13.43 -3.65 -19.57
N MET A 147 -12.79 -4.80 -19.79
CA MET A 147 -11.35 -4.83 -19.99
C MET A 147 -10.92 -4.08 -21.26
N LYS A 148 -11.72 -4.19 -22.33
CA LYS A 148 -11.43 -3.50 -23.58
C LYS A 148 -11.59 -1.99 -23.45
N GLU A 149 -12.63 -1.55 -22.72
CA GLU A 149 -12.89 -0.13 -22.52
C GLU A 149 -11.83 0.52 -21.62
N ASP A 150 -11.37 -0.19 -20.63
CA ASP A 150 -10.38 0.32 -19.69
C ASP A 150 -8.95 0.27 -20.26
N GLY A 151 -8.73 -0.56 -21.27
CA GLY A 151 -7.41 -0.76 -21.86
C GLY A 151 -6.93 0.39 -22.72
N HIS A 152 -7.62 1.50 -22.68
CA HIS A 152 -7.24 2.71 -23.38
C HIS A 152 -6.91 3.81 -22.41
#